data_36c1e8a9d2b97305189fca4503fb6a2c
#
_entry.id   36c1e8a9d2b97305189fca4503fb6a2c
#
_cell.length_a   1.000
_cell.length_b   1.000
_cell.length_c   1.000
_cell.angle_alpha   90.00
_cell.angle_beta   90.00
_cell.angle_gamma   90.00
#
_symmetry.space_group_name_H-M   'P 1'
#
loop_
_entity.id
_entity.type
_entity.pdbx_description
1 polymer ?
#
loop_
_entity_poly.entity_id
_entity_poly.type
_entity_poly.pdbx_seq_one_letter_code
_entity_poly.pdbx_strand_id
1 'polypeptide(L)'
;MQDQEGVLAWVSERLAVAMRQAEDLILRDYIVSAASEINAGGGSNNDNPTNLGISDFSLVATTLDTNNAYKFMSGIEGMDRFGTGPVRSSYFMLSSTELQSDFDSLVGQGFLSQWNYPNNSSALPSEYGSIFNIRILTSSEAPVARAASANSNDIYYNTVLGKQALTHVAQDGYSMNLIYRDPYYSGMLAQNATLAVKFAQAQAITQDTAIRNLLCTRISQLGV
;
A
#
# COMPACT_ATOMS: atom_id res chain seq x y z
N MET A 1 44.14 -5.42 9.31
CA MET A 1 42.92 -4.95 9.97
C MET A 1 41.88 -4.80 8.88
N GLN A 2 40.98 -5.75 8.74
CA GLN A 2 39.91 -5.66 7.74
C GLN A 2 38.93 -4.57 8.14
N ASP A 3 38.37 -3.93 7.13
CA ASP A 3 37.49 -2.77 7.20
C ASP A 3 36.19 -3.07 7.99
N GLN A 4 36.33 -3.07 9.31
CA GLN A 4 35.19 -3.30 10.22
C GLN A 4 34.13 -2.18 10.13
N GLU A 5 34.55 -0.96 9.81
CA GLU A 5 33.66 0.19 9.69
C GLU A 5 32.75 0.05 8.44
N GLY A 6 33.30 -0.40 7.31
CA GLY A 6 32.50 -0.64 6.10
C GLY A 6 31.48 -1.77 6.26
N VAL A 7 31.85 -2.85 6.94
CA VAL A 7 30.93 -3.94 7.25
C VAL A 7 29.82 -3.51 8.19
N LEU A 8 30.14 -2.75 9.23
CA LEU A 8 29.16 -2.26 10.19
C LEU A 8 28.13 -1.32 9.50
N ALA A 9 28.62 -0.41 8.66
CA ALA A 9 27.76 0.51 7.91
C ALA A 9 26.81 -0.26 6.98
N TRP A 10 27.33 -1.25 6.23
CA TRP A 10 26.53 -2.08 5.35
C TRP A 10 25.47 -2.90 6.10
N VAL A 11 25.83 -3.52 7.21
CA VAL A 11 24.90 -4.31 8.04
C VAL A 11 23.83 -3.40 8.64
N SER A 12 24.18 -2.22 9.13
CA SER A 12 23.20 -1.27 9.70
C SER A 12 22.19 -0.79 8.66
N GLU A 13 22.63 -0.52 7.43
CA GLU A 13 21.76 -0.13 6.32
C GLU A 13 20.78 -1.26 5.97
N ARG A 14 21.27 -2.49 5.81
CA ARG A 14 20.42 -3.65 5.52
C ARG A 14 19.42 -3.94 6.63
N LEU A 15 19.84 -3.80 7.87
CA LEU A 15 18.97 -3.98 9.02
C LEU A 15 17.87 -2.91 9.05
N ALA A 16 18.19 -1.64 8.76
CA ALA A 16 17.22 -0.57 8.68
C ALA A 16 16.17 -0.81 7.59
N VAL A 17 16.60 -1.26 6.40
CA VAL A 17 15.67 -1.61 5.30
C VAL A 17 14.76 -2.77 5.72
N ALA A 18 15.31 -3.84 6.29
CA ALA A 18 14.51 -5.00 6.72
C ALA A 18 13.48 -4.63 7.80
N MET A 19 13.85 -3.73 8.71
CA MET A 19 12.93 -3.26 9.75
C MET A 19 11.80 -2.39 9.18
N ARG A 20 12.08 -1.54 8.19
CA ARG A 20 11.04 -0.78 7.48
C ARG A 20 10.08 -1.69 6.74
N GLN A 21 10.60 -2.69 6.06
CA GLN A 21 9.75 -3.71 5.41
C GLN A 21 8.87 -4.45 6.41
N ALA A 22 9.41 -4.83 7.57
CA ALA A 22 8.62 -5.49 8.62
C ALA A 22 7.51 -4.57 9.17
N GLU A 23 7.79 -3.29 9.36
CA GLU A 23 6.81 -2.28 9.76
C GLU A 23 5.67 -2.16 8.73
N ASP A 24 6.03 -2.04 7.45
CA ASP A 24 5.07 -1.93 6.34
C ASP A 24 4.19 -3.18 6.23
N LEU A 25 4.77 -4.38 6.42
CA LEU A 25 4.01 -5.64 6.40
C LEU A 25 3.01 -5.73 7.54
N ILE A 26 3.39 -5.34 8.77
CA ILE A 26 2.48 -5.33 9.92
C ILE A 26 1.32 -4.36 9.66
N LEU A 27 1.63 -3.16 9.16
CA LEU A 27 0.62 -2.16 8.83
C LEU A 27 -0.34 -2.65 7.74
N ARG A 28 0.20 -3.25 6.68
CA ARG A 28 -0.57 -3.85 5.59
C ARG A 28 -1.54 -4.91 6.10
N ASP A 29 -1.06 -5.87 6.88
CA ASP A 29 -1.86 -6.98 7.37
C ASP A 29 -2.97 -6.48 8.31
N TYR A 30 -2.67 -5.47 9.12
CA TYR A 30 -3.66 -4.83 9.97
C TYR A 30 -4.77 -4.15 9.14
N ILE A 31 -4.42 -3.37 8.11
CA ILE A 31 -5.40 -2.70 7.24
C ILE A 31 -6.28 -3.72 6.52
N VAL A 32 -5.68 -4.78 5.97
CA VAL A 32 -6.42 -5.82 5.25
C VAL A 32 -7.42 -6.53 6.16
N SER A 33 -7.01 -6.86 7.39
CA SER A 33 -7.88 -7.57 8.34
C SER A 33 -9.06 -6.76 8.84
N ALA A 34 -8.93 -5.43 8.85
CA ALA A 34 -9.92 -4.55 9.48
C ALA A 34 -10.82 -3.81 8.45
N ALA A 35 -10.43 -3.74 7.18
CA ALA A 35 -11.19 -3.03 6.15
C ALA A 35 -12.37 -3.87 5.65
N SER A 36 -13.51 -3.22 5.43
CA SER A 36 -14.68 -3.85 4.80
C SER A 36 -14.41 -4.23 3.35
N GLU A 37 -14.88 -5.40 2.91
CA GLU A 37 -14.60 -5.99 1.62
C GLU A 37 -15.71 -5.75 0.60
N ILE A 38 -15.30 -5.57 -0.66
CA ILE A 38 -16.16 -5.47 -1.85
C ILE A 38 -15.58 -6.42 -2.88
N ASN A 39 -16.39 -7.32 -3.42
CA ASN A 39 -15.94 -8.25 -4.47
C ASN A 39 -16.10 -7.65 -5.86
N ALA A 40 -15.10 -7.78 -6.69
CA ALA A 40 -15.19 -7.44 -8.10
C ALA A 40 -16.26 -8.29 -8.82
N GLY A 41 -16.99 -7.66 -9.77
CA GLY A 41 -18.06 -8.30 -10.51
C GLY A 41 -19.35 -8.54 -9.73
N GLY A 42 -19.50 -7.95 -8.52
CA GLY A 42 -20.72 -8.10 -7.73
C GLY A 42 -20.91 -9.50 -7.15
N GLY A 43 -19.85 -10.30 -7.05
CA GLY A 43 -19.87 -11.59 -6.37
C GLY A 43 -20.32 -11.43 -4.92
N SER A 44 -21.26 -12.24 -4.48
CA SER A 44 -21.92 -12.06 -3.17
C SER A 44 -21.14 -12.61 -1.98
N ASN A 45 -20.03 -13.30 -2.23
CA ASN A 45 -19.20 -13.91 -1.19
C ASN A 45 -17.73 -13.78 -1.56
N ASN A 46 -16.88 -13.61 -0.56
CA ASN A 46 -15.42 -13.52 -0.68
C ASN A 46 -14.77 -14.75 -1.36
N ASP A 47 -15.56 -15.77 -1.67
CA ASP A 47 -15.06 -17.04 -2.18
C ASP A 47 -14.72 -17.04 -3.66
N ASN A 48 -15.30 -16.15 -4.47
CA ASN A 48 -15.09 -16.10 -5.92
C ASN A 48 -15.18 -14.69 -6.50
N PRO A 49 -14.24 -13.79 -6.18
CA PRO A 49 -14.16 -12.51 -6.86
C PRO A 49 -13.80 -12.74 -8.34
N THR A 50 -14.35 -11.92 -9.22
CA THR A 50 -14.03 -11.93 -10.64
C THR A 50 -12.87 -10.96 -10.96
N ASN A 51 -12.59 -10.77 -12.24
CA ASN A 51 -11.62 -9.76 -12.68
C ASN A 51 -12.16 -8.34 -12.43
N LEU A 52 -11.22 -7.40 -12.32
CA LEU A 52 -11.54 -5.98 -12.14
C LEU A 52 -12.26 -5.42 -13.35
N GLY A 53 -13.39 -4.77 -13.09
CA GLY A 53 -14.15 -4.02 -14.05
C GLY A 53 -14.26 -2.53 -13.68
N ILE A 54 -14.59 -1.69 -14.63
CA ILE A 54 -14.77 -0.25 -14.39
C ILE A 54 -15.89 0.04 -13.39
N SER A 55 -16.93 -0.81 -13.39
CA SER A 55 -18.06 -0.74 -12.46
C SER A 55 -17.61 -0.89 -11.00
N ASP A 56 -16.60 -1.71 -10.75
CA ASP A 56 -16.11 -1.98 -9.39
C ASP A 56 -15.42 -0.76 -8.80
N PHE A 57 -14.62 -0.06 -9.61
CA PHE A 57 -14.00 1.21 -9.21
C PHE A 57 -15.05 2.29 -8.96
N SER A 58 -16.08 2.35 -9.81
CA SER A 58 -17.20 3.28 -9.62
C SER A 58 -17.95 2.98 -8.31
N LEU A 59 -18.18 1.71 -8.02
CA LEU A 59 -18.85 1.26 -6.79
C LEU A 59 -18.04 1.65 -5.54
N VAL A 60 -16.74 1.38 -5.54
CA VAL A 60 -15.85 1.75 -4.42
C VAL A 60 -15.79 3.26 -4.24
N ALA A 61 -15.61 4.02 -5.32
CA ALA A 61 -15.58 5.49 -5.27
C ALA A 61 -16.89 6.05 -4.72
N THR A 62 -18.03 5.57 -5.20
CA THR A 62 -19.36 6.00 -4.75
C THR A 62 -19.59 5.63 -3.28
N THR A 63 -19.15 4.44 -2.86
CA THR A 63 -19.29 4.01 -1.46
C THR A 63 -18.49 4.92 -0.53
N LEU A 64 -17.25 5.26 -0.88
CA LEU A 64 -16.42 6.17 -0.09
C LEU A 64 -16.97 7.60 -0.09
N ASP A 65 -17.47 8.09 -1.22
CA ASP A 65 -18.10 9.41 -1.33
C ASP A 65 -19.40 9.48 -0.50
N THR A 66 -20.22 8.43 -0.50
CA THR A 66 -21.44 8.34 0.31
C THR A 66 -21.11 8.32 1.80
N ASN A 67 -20.01 7.73 2.19
CA ASN A 67 -19.53 7.72 3.57
C ASN A 67 -18.82 9.02 3.98
N ASN A 68 -18.79 10.02 3.12
CA ASN A 68 -18.10 11.30 3.34
C ASN A 68 -16.60 11.12 3.68
N ALA A 69 -15.94 10.13 3.07
CA ALA A 69 -14.53 9.94 3.25
C ALA A 69 -13.73 11.12 2.66
N TYR A 70 -12.76 11.62 3.41
CA TYR A 70 -11.93 12.71 2.94
C TYR A 70 -10.97 12.21 1.84
N LYS A 71 -10.88 12.98 0.74
CA LYS A 71 -9.93 12.72 -0.33
C LYS A 71 -8.57 13.33 0.00
N PHE A 72 -7.52 12.69 -0.50
CA PHE A 72 -6.19 13.28 -0.51
C PHE A 72 -6.13 14.36 -1.59
N MET A 73 -5.24 15.33 -1.43
CA MET A 73 -5.02 16.40 -2.39
C MET A 73 -6.34 17.12 -2.74
N SER A 74 -6.96 17.77 -1.76
CA SER A 74 -8.05 18.70 -2.03
C SER A 74 -7.50 19.82 -2.92
N GLY A 75 -8.05 19.98 -4.12
CA GLY A 75 -7.57 20.93 -5.13
C GLY A 75 -7.67 22.41 -4.75
N ILE A 76 -8.09 22.72 -3.55
CA ILE A 76 -8.25 24.08 -3.01
C ILE A 76 -7.71 24.10 -1.60
N GLU A 77 -6.41 24.06 -1.44
CA GLU A 77 -5.79 24.56 -0.22
C GLU A 77 -5.43 26.03 -0.44
N GLY A 78 -6.32 26.89 0.05
CA GLY A 78 -6.11 28.30 0.30
C GLY A 78 -5.56 29.15 -0.85
N MET A 79 -6.30 30.19 -1.18
CA MET A 79 -5.88 31.36 -1.99
C MET A 79 -5.20 31.06 -3.32
N ASP A 80 -5.94 31.17 -4.40
CA ASP A 80 -5.49 31.42 -5.77
C ASP A 80 -4.77 30.30 -6.55
N ARG A 81 -4.75 29.07 -6.06
CA ARG A 81 -4.21 27.98 -6.86
C ARG A 81 -5.29 27.00 -7.24
N PHE A 82 -5.87 27.18 -8.39
CA PHE A 82 -6.50 26.07 -9.11
C PHE A 82 -5.41 25.01 -9.31
N GLY A 83 -5.47 23.92 -8.54
CA GLY A 83 -4.51 22.86 -8.69
C GLY A 83 -4.54 22.31 -10.11
N THR A 84 -3.51 22.57 -10.87
CA THR A 84 -3.28 22.03 -12.22
C THR A 84 -2.64 20.64 -12.15
N GLY A 85 -2.91 19.87 -11.08
CA GLY A 85 -2.50 18.48 -10.99
C GLY A 85 -3.24 17.61 -12.02
N PRO A 86 -2.63 16.55 -12.53
CA PRO A 86 -3.23 15.68 -13.54
C PRO A 86 -4.47 14.95 -13.03
N VAL A 87 -4.58 14.83 -11.73
CA VAL A 87 -5.69 14.14 -11.07
C VAL A 87 -6.27 15.06 -10.00
N ARG A 88 -7.59 15.15 -10.00
CA ARG A 88 -8.35 15.89 -8.98
C ARG A 88 -8.13 15.27 -7.60
N SER A 89 -8.73 15.86 -6.55
CA SER A 89 -8.78 15.23 -5.23
C SER A 89 -9.17 13.76 -5.36
N SER A 90 -8.39 12.85 -4.79
CA SER A 90 -8.51 11.42 -5.05
C SER A 90 -8.29 10.58 -3.81
N TYR A 91 -8.79 9.37 -3.86
CA TYR A 91 -8.43 8.28 -2.96
C TYR A 91 -7.17 7.59 -3.46
N PHE A 92 -6.45 6.91 -2.58
CA PHE A 92 -5.33 6.05 -2.97
C PHE A 92 -5.74 4.59 -2.90
N MET A 93 -5.36 3.84 -3.92
CA MET A 93 -5.49 2.39 -3.96
C MET A 93 -4.10 1.76 -3.93
N LEU A 94 -3.89 0.86 -2.99
CA LEU A 94 -2.69 0.02 -2.93
C LEU A 94 -3.01 -1.31 -3.59
N SER A 95 -2.26 -1.66 -4.62
CA SER A 95 -2.50 -2.85 -5.43
C SER A 95 -1.21 -3.62 -5.71
N SER A 96 -1.36 -4.89 -6.13
CA SER A 96 -0.23 -5.71 -6.53
C SER A 96 0.30 -5.34 -7.91
N THR A 97 1.63 -5.43 -8.09
CA THR A 97 2.27 -5.29 -9.39
C THR A 97 1.83 -6.37 -10.38
N GLU A 98 1.33 -7.51 -9.89
CA GLU A 98 0.83 -8.60 -10.72
C GLU A 98 -0.45 -8.25 -11.49
N LEU A 99 -1.21 -7.22 -11.04
CA LEU A 99 -2.45 -6.75 -11.67
C LEU A 99 -2.24 -5.69 -12.75
N GLN A 100 -0.99 -5.30 -13.04
CA GLN A 100 -0.72 -4.25 -14.03
C GLN A 100 -1.32 -4.56 -15.40
N SER A 101 -1.24 -5.83 -15.84
CA SER A 101 -1.84 -6.26 -17.11
C SER A 101 -3.37 -6.12 -17.13
N ASP A 102 -4.00 -6.31 -15.98
CA ASP A 102 -5.45 -6.20 -15.84
C ASP A 102 -5.88 -4.73 -15.89
N PHE A 103 -5.10 -3.82 -15.27
CA PHE A 103 -5.31 -2.37 -15.43
C PHE A 103 -5.12 -1.90 -16.87
N ASP A 104 -4.14 -2.44 -17.58
CA ASP A 104 -3.94 -2.11 -19.00
C ASP A 104 -5.13 -2.51 -19.87
N SER A 105 -5.86 -3.57 -19.53
CA SER A 105 -7.08 -3.96 -20.22
C SER A 105 -8.21 -2.93 -20.07
N LEU A 106 -8.15 -2.07 -19.06
CA LEU A 106 -9.11 -1.00 -18.79
C LEU A 106 -8.76 0.32 -19.50
N VAL A 107 -7.63 0.37 -20.22
CA VAL A 107 -7.25 1.53 -21.06
C VAL A 107 -8.34 1.75 -22.12
N GLY A 108 -8.81 2.99 -22.23
CA GLY A 108 -9.93 3.33 -23.11
C GLY A 108 -11.32 3.24 -22.45
N GLN A 109 -11.43 2.60 -21.29
CA GLN A 109 -12.66 2.55 -20.51
C GLN A 109 -12.67 3.55 -19.33
N GLY A 110 -11.67 4.43 -19.23
CA GLY A 110 -11.57 5.43 -18.16
C GLY A 110 -10.30 5.31 -17.31
N PHE A 111 -9.51 4.26 -17.49
CA PHE A 111 -8.18 4.17 -16.87
C PHE A 111 -7.20 5.11 -17.60
N LEU A 112 -6.54 5.95 -16.84
CA LEU A 112 -5.51 6.87 -17.32
C LEU A 112 -4.16 6.42 -16.79
N SER A 113 -3.32 5.91 -17.68
CA SER A 113 -1.94 5.55 -17.34
C SER A 113 -1.12 6.80 -16.99
N GLN A 114 -0.14 6.65 -16.12
CA GLN A 114 0.78 7.70 -15.72
C GLN A 114 1.44 8.43 -16.92
N TRP A 115 1.73 7.69 -17.99
CA TRP A 115 2.33 8.23 -19.22
C TRP A 115 1.43 9.23 -19.96
N ASN A 116 0.14 9.14 -19.76
CA ASN A 116 -0.86 9.98 -20.40
C ASN A 116 -1.27 11.18 -19.53
N TYR A 117 -0.61 11.41 -18.42
CA TYR A 117 -0.90 12.56 -17.57
C TYR A 117 -0.45 13.85 -18.26
N PRO A 118 -1.27 14.91 -18.20
CA PRO A 118 -0.91 16.22 -18.77
C PRO A 118 0.39 16.80 -18.16
N ASN A 119 0.68 16.44 -16.92
CA ASN A 119 1.89 16.84 -16.21
C ASN A 119 2.44 15.66 -15.39
N ASN A 120 3.46 14.99 -15.92
CA ASN A 120 4.08 13.85 -15.25
C ASN A 120 4.81 14.20 -13.95
N SER A 121 5.14 15.47 -13.71
CA SER A 121 5.85 15.88 -12.51
C SER A 121 4.99 15.76 -11.23
N SER A 122 3.68 15.63 -11.36
CA SER A 122 2.77 15.44 -10.23
C SER A 122 2.37 13.99 -9.99
N ALA A 123 2.93 13.04 -10.75
CA ALA A 123 2.79 11.62 -10.48
C ALA A 123 3.56 11.23 -9.22
N LEU A 124 2.98 10.36 -8.41
CA LEU A 124 3.63 9.82 -7.22
C LEU A 124 4.62 8.71 -7.58
N PRO A 125 5.67 8.50 -6.77
CA PRO A 125 6.49 7.31 -6.89
C PRO A 125 5.62 6.05 -6.81
N SER A 126 5.87 5.07 -7.67
CA SER A 126 5.08 3.81 -7.77
C SER A 126 3.62 3.98 -8.18
N GLU A 127 3.21 5.15 -8.65
CA GLU A 127 1.89 5.32 -9.25
C GLU A 127 1.86 4.68 -10.64
N TYR A 128 0.88 3.83 -10.88
CA TYR A 128 0.68 3.18 -12.17
C TYR A 128 -0.30 3.94 -13.06
N GLY A 129 -1.32 4.52 -12.45
CA GLY A 129 -2.34 5.30 -13.14
C GLY A 129 -3.47 5.73 -12.24
N SER A 130 -4.53 6.20 -12.85
CA SER A 130 -5.75 6.62 -12.14
C SER A 130 -6.99 6.21 -12.88
N ILE A 131 -8.05 5.95 -12.12
CA ILE A 131 -9.38 5.67 -12.65
C ILE A 131 -10.41 6.42 -11.78
N PHE A 132 -11.31 7.18 -12.38
CA PHE A 132 -12.21 8.08 -11.67
C PHE A 132 -11.45 8.98 -10.65
N ASN A 133 -11.80 8.86 -9.38
CA ASN A 133 -11.19 9.59 -8.27
C ASN A 133 -10.21 8.71 -7.48
N ILE A 134 -9.69 7.64 -8.05
CA ILE A 134 -8.79 6.70 -7.39
C ILE A 134 -7.44 6.71 -8.11
N ARG A 135 -6.36 6.95 -7.38
CA ARG A 135 -4.98 6.82 -7.86
C ARG A 135 -4.44 5.45 -7.45
N ILE A 136 -3.88 4.73 -8.38
CA ILE A 136 -3.42 3.35 -8.20
C ILE A 136 -1.92 3.35 -7.98
N LEU A 137 -1.51 2.91 -6.80
CA LEU A 137 -0.12 2.66 -6.42
C LEU A 137 0.13 1.17 -6.46
N THR A 138 1.18 0.73 -7.12
CA THR A 138 1.52 -0.69 -7.20
C THR A 138 2.73 -1.04 -6.35
N SER A 139 2.65 -2.18 -5.66
CA SER A 139 3.73 -2.72 -4.83
C SER A 139 3.83 -4.23 -4.99
N SER A 140 5.04 -4.76 -4.94
CA SER A 140 5.29 -6.20 -4.91
C SER A 140 4.87 -6.84 -3.56
N GLU A 141 4.80 -6.04 -2.52
CA GLU A 141 4.43 -6.47 -1.16
C GLU A 141 2.91 -6.34 -0.89
N ALA A 142 2.11 -6.03 -1.92
CA ALA A 142 0.66 -5.95 -1.78
C ALA A 142 0.07 -7.32 -1.36
N PRO A 143 -0.98 -7.33 -0.54
CA PRO A 143 -1.53 -8.58 0.01
C PRO A 143 -2.20 -9.42 -1.08
N VAL A 144 -1.81 -10.68 -1.15
CA VAL A 144 -2.38 -11.68 -2.06
C VAL A 144 -2.60 -12.97 -1.28
N ALA A 145 -3.82 -13.47 -1.30
CA ALA A 145 -4.14 -14.80 -0.78
C ALA A 145 -4.05 -15.82 -1.91
N ARG A 146 -3.02 -16.64 -1.88
CA ARG A 146 -2.75 -17.64 -2.93
C ARG A 146 -3.73 -18.80 -2.85
N ALA A 147 -4.29 -19.20 -4.00
CA ALA A 147 -5.24 -20.32 -4.11
C ALA A 147 -6.40 -20.25 -3.10
N ALA A 148 -6.87 -19.04 -2.78
CA ALA A 148 -7.83 -18.83 -1.70
C ALA A 148 -9.30 -18.85 -2.16
N SER A 149 -9.55 -18.71 -3.47
CA SER A 149 -10.92 -18.79 -4.00
C SER A 149 -11.41 -20.25 -4.07
N ALA A 150 -12.71 -20.44 -4.18
CA ALA A 150 -13.31 -21.77 -4.35
C ALA A 150 -12.79 -22.51 -5.60
N ASN A 151 -12.31 -21.79 -6.61
CA ASN A 151 -11.70 -22.33 -7.82
C ASN A 151 -10.16 -22.41 -7.73
N SER A 152 -9.59 -22.28 -6.55
CA SER A 152 -8.13 -22.27 -6.30
C SER A 152 -7.40 -21.13 -7.03
N ASN A 153 -8.09 -20.06 -7.36
CA ASN A 153 -7.47 -18.84 -7.91
C ASN A 153 -6.94 -17.95 -6.79
N ASP A 154 -5.97 -17.12 -7.10
CA ASP A 154 -5.43 -16.13 -6.18
C ASP A 154 -6.42 -14.98 -6.00
N ILE A 155 -6.58 -14.53 -4.76
CA ILE A 155 -7.38 -13.36 -4.41
C ILE A 155 -6.45 -12.19 -4.09
N TYR A 156 -6.59 -11.11 -4.82
CA TYR A 156 -5.83 -9.88 -4.65
C TYR A 156 -6.65 -8.88 -3.85
N TYR A 157 -6.06 -8.37 -2.77
CA TYR A 157 -6.66 -7.33 -1.94
C TYR A 157 -6.18 -5.96 -2.41
N ASN A 158 -7.06 -5.22 -3.04
CA ASN A 158 -6.79 -3.85 -3.48
C ASN A 158 -7.40 -2.90 -2.46
N THR A 159 -6.57 -2.38 -1.56
CA THR A 159 -7.04 -1.53 -0.47
C THR A 159 -7.16 -0.09 -0.93
N VAL A 160 -8.36 0.47 -0.87
CA VAL A 160 -8.66 1.86 -1.19
C VAL A 160 -8.80 2.66 0.09
N LEU A 161 -8.01 3.72 0.21
CA LEU A 161 -7.86 4.53 1.41
C LEU A 161 -8.31 5.97 1.16
N GLY A 162 -9.09 6.50 2.09
CA GLY A 162 -9.33 7.94 2.24
C GLY A 162 -8.33 8.59 3.19
N LYS A 163 -8.25 9.92 3.15
CA LYS A 163 -7.41 10.70 4.07
C LYS A 163 -7.95 10.52 5.51
N GLN A 164 -7.06 10.42 6.48
CA GLN A 164 -7.37 10.23 7.91
C GLN A 164 -8.06 8.90 8.26
N ALA A 165 -8.06 7.95 7.35
CA ALA A 165 -8.63 6.64 7.59
C ALA A 165 -7.84 5.83 8.63
N LEU A 166 -6.53 6.04 8.68
CA LEU A 166 -5.58 5.35 9.54
C LEU A 166 -4.76 6.35 10.35
N THR A 167 -4.52 6.00 11.61
CA THR A 167 -3.59 6.72 12.50
C THR A 167 -2.49 5.78 12.93
N HIS A 168 -1.26 6.24 12.77
CA HIS A 168 -0.06 5.58 13.24
C HIS A 168 0.55 6.40 14.37
N VAL A 169 0.82 5.76 15.49
CA VAL A 169 1.44 6.39 16.67
C VAL A 169 2.71 5.63 16.98
N ALA A 170 3.84 6.31 16.91
CA ALA A 170 5.12 5.80 17.39
C ALA A 170 5.36 6.36 18.80
N GLN A 171 5.81 5.51 19.71
CA GLN A 171 6.20 5.96 21.03
C GLN A 171 7.48 6.81 20.94
N ASP A 172 7.48 7.95 21.59
CA ASP A 172 8.65 8.84 21.64
C ASP A 172 9.87 8.10 22.23
N GLY A 173 11.02 8.25 21.54
CA GLY A 173 12.24 7.51 21.88
C GLY A 173 12.28 6.04 21.39
N TYR A 174 11.22 5.51 20.80
CA TYR A 174 11.14 4.12 20.27
C TYR A 174 10.76 4.04 18.80
N SER A 175 10.82 5.13 18.08
CA SER A 175 10.45 5.19 16.66
C SER A 175 11.45 4.50 15.72
N MET A 176 12.30 3.68 16.13
CA MET A 176 13.35 2.94 15.44
C MET A 176 14.74 3.30 15.98
N ASN A 177 15.10 2.65 17.05
CA ASN A 177 16.41 2.83 17.66
C ASN A 177 17.36 1.71 17.29
N LEU A 178 18.51 2.10 16.70
CA LEU A 178 19.62 1.19 16.48
C LEU A 178 20.41 1.03 17.78
N ILE A 179 20.57 -0.20 18.24
CA ILE A 179 21.32 -0.55 19.44
C ILE A 179 22.56 -1.30 18.98
N TYR A 180 23.73 -0.69 19.21
CA TYR A 180 25.02 -1.33 18.98
C TYR A 180 25.64 -1.72 20.31
N ARG A 181 26.09 -2.97 20.40
CA ARG A 181 26.84 -3.49 21.53
C ARG A 181 28.25 -3.86 21.09
N ASP A 182 29.21 -3.18 21.67
CA ASP A 182 30.63 -3.34 21.39
C ASP A 182 31.09 -4.78 21.70
N PRO A 183 32.03 -5.33 20.92
CA PRO A 183 32.65 -6.63 21.16
C PRO A 183 33.23 -6.80 22.57
N TYR A 184 33.68 -5.73 23.21
CA TYR A 184 34.21 -5.74 24.57
C TYR A 184 33.29 -6.43 25.58
N TYR A 185 31.98 -6.39 25.37
CA TYR A 185 31.00 -6.98 26.29
C TYR A 185 30.58 -8.42 25.94
N SER A 186 31.13 -9.02 24.89
CA SER A 186 30.68 -10.32 24.38
C SER A 186 31.47 -11.54 24.83
N GLY A 187 32.30 -11.41 25.89
CA GLY A 187 33.10 -12.48 26.47
C GLY A 187 34.57 -12.16 26.52
N MET A 188 35.37 -13.10 27.07
CA MET A 188 36.80 -12.88 27.35
C MET A 188 37.64 -12.57 26.09
N LEU A 189 37.19 -13.00 24.90
CA LEU A 189 37.92 -12.79 23.65
C LEU A 189 37.43 -11.56 22.86
N ALA A 190 36.39 -10.87 23.31
CA ALA A 190 35.86 -9.65 22.71
C ALA A 190 35.73 -9.72 21.15
N GLN A 191 35.27 -10.86 20.62
CA GLN A 191 35.24 -11.11 19.18
C GLN A 191 33.90 -10.83 18.52
N ASN A 192 32.80 -10.75 19.27
CA ASN A 192 31.46 -10.64 18.76
C ASN A 192 30.83 -9.29 19.09
N ALA A 193 30.48 -8.51 18.06
CA ALA A 193 29.63 -7.34 18.19
C ALA A 193 28.17 -7.73 17.92
N THR A 194 27.24 -7.05 18.58
CA THR A 194 25.81 -7.26 18.37
C THR A 194 25.17 -5.96 17.91
N LEU A 195 24.41 -6.04 16.81
CA LEU A 195 23.61 -4.95 16.29
C LEU A 195 22.14 -5.37 16.33
N ALA A 196 21.29 -4.53 16.93
CA ALA A 196 19.88 -4.77 17.04
C ALA A 196 19.08 -3.49 16.75
N VAL A 197 17.85 -3.65 16.28
CA VAL A 197 16.90 -2.54 16.15
C VAL A 197 15.69 -2.81 17.02
N LYS A 198 15.24 -1.79 17.70
CA LYS A 198 14.03 -1.81 18.53
C LYS A 198 13.08 -0.73 18.06
N PHE A 199 11.81 -1.09 17.89
CA PHE A 199 10.74 -0.12 17.65
C PHE A 199 9.50 -0.48 18.47
N ALA A 200 8.70 0.52 18.80
CA ALA A 200 7.40 0.36 19.42
C ALA A 200 6.42 1.32 18.75
N GLN A 201 5.36 0.75 18.20
CA GLN A 201 4.34 1.50 17.49
C GLN A 201 2.95 0.91 17.75
N ALA A 202 1.94 1.75 17.62
CA ALA A 202 0.55 1.34 17.63
C ALA A 202 -0.14 1.89 16.39
N GLN A 203 -1.05 1.10 15.84
CA GLN A 203 -1.83 1.45 14.65
C GLN A 203 -3.29 1.34 14.99
N ALA A 204 -4.09 2.29 14.51
CA ALA A 204 -5.53 2.27 14.71
C ALA A 204 -6.24 2.79 13.46
N ILE A 205 -7.33 2.12 13.07
CA ILE A 205 -8.25 2.67 12.08
C ILE A 205 -9.06 3.75 12.77
N THR A 206 -8.90 4.98 12.29
CA THR A 206 -9.61 6.14 12.84
C THR A 206 -11.01 6.24 12.25
N GLN A 207 -11.16 5.91 10.97
CA GLN A 207 -12.43 5.96 10.25
C GLN A 207 -12.60 4.73 9.38
N ASP A 208 -13.31 3.74 9.89
CA ASP A 208 -13.56 2.46 9.20
C ASP A 208 -14.32 2.66 7.87
N THR A 209 -15.21 3.62 7.82
CA THR A 209 -15.99 3.95 6.61
C THR A 209 -15.14 4.52 5.47
N ALA A 210 -13.93 4.97 5.74
CA ALA A 210 -13.00 5.54 4.76
C ALA A 210 -12.00 4.54 4.18
N ILE A 211 -12.13 3.25 4.49
CA ILE A 211 -11.30 2.18 3.96
C ILE A 211 -12.19 1.12 3.33
N ARG A 212 -11.78 0.61 2.15
CA ARG A 212 -12.44 -0.53 1.50
C ARG A 212 -11.39 -1.42 0.84
N ASN A 213 -11.55 -2.73 0.98
CA ASN A 213 -10.79 -3.73 0.24
C ASN A 213 -11.61 -4.16 -0.98
N LEU A 214 -11.09 -3.92 -2.17
CA LEU A 214 -11.65 -4.44 -3.41
C LEU A 214 -10.93 -5.75 -3.76
N LEU A 215 -11.65 -6.86 -3.63
CA LEU A 215 -11.13 -8.19 -3.91
C LEU A 215 -11.32 -8.52 -5.40
N CYS A 216 -10.28 -9.06 -6.02
CA CYS A 216 -10.34 -9.50 -7.40
C CYS A 216 -9.44 -10.70 -7.66
N THR A 217 -9.67 -11.34 -8.80
CA THR A 217 -8.81 -12.38 -9.37
C THR A 217 -8.25 -11.89 -10.69
N ARG A 218 -7.04 -12.32 -11.05
CA ARG A 218 -6.44 -11.96 -12.35
C ARG A 218 -7.20 -12.58 -13.51
N ILE A 219 -7.30 -11.85 -14.62
CA ILE A 219 -7.90 -12.33 -15.88
C ILE A 219 -7.23 -13.64 -16.32
N SER A 220 -5.91 -13.73 -16.22
CA SER A 220 -5.17 -14.93 -16.63
C SER A 220 -5.50 -16.21 -15.84
N GLN A 221 -6.10 -16.08 -14.65
CA GLN A 221 -6.48 -17.21 -13.80
C GLN A 221 -7.93 -17.64 -14.01
N LEU A 222 -8.75 -16.85 -14.69
CA LEU A 222 -10.15 -17.14 -14.95
C LEU A 222 -10.38 -18.10 -16.13
N GLY A 223 -9.31 -18.55 -16.79
CA GLY A 223 -9.41 -19.53 -17.89
C GLY A 223 -10.03 -18.99 -19.18
N VAL A 224 -9.89 -17.67 -19.42
CA VAL A 224 -10.35 -16.98 -20.61
C VAL A 224 -9.19 -16.83 -21.61
#